data_d691f63a4b05baf78a6a65548d474fe9
#
_entry.id   d691f63a4b05baf78a6a65548d474fe9
#
_cell.length_a   1.000
_cell.length_b   1.000
_cell.length_c   1.000
_cell.angle_alpha   90.00
_cell.angle_beta   90.00
_cell.angle_gamma   90.00
#
_symmetry.space_group_name_H-M   'P 1'
#
loop_
_entity.id
_entity.type
_entity.pdbx_description
1 polymer ?
#
loop_
_entity_poly.entity_id
_entity_poly.type
_entity_poly.pdbx_seq_one_letter_code
_entity_poly.pdbx_strand_id
1 'polypeptide(L)' 'MNTEKVKWFDSEKGYGFIKPDNGGDDMFVHISEVEKAGYDNLSNGQSIGYEIQTKNGKSSATDLQLL' A
#
# COMPACT_ATOMS: atom_id res chain seq x y z
N MET A 1 0.08 -13.78 1.03
CA MET A 1 0.23 -12.43 0.43
C MET A 1 -1.12 -11.92 -0.03
N ASN A 2 -1.47 -10.69 0.36
CA ASN A 2 -2.69 -10.05 -0.12
C ASN A 2 -2.39 -9.33 -1.42
N THR A 3 -3.32 -9.32 -2.36
CA THR A 3 -3.14 -8.65 -3.65
C THR A 3 -4.32 -7.72 -3.89
N GLU A 4 -4.03 -6.45 -4.13
CA GLU A 4 -5.05 -5.42 -4.33
C GLU A 4 -4.53 -4.37 -5.29
N LYS A 5 -5.36 -3.39 -5.60
CA LYS A 5 -4.97 -2.27 -6.45
C LYS A 5 -4.76 -1.02 -5.63
N VAL A 6 -3.75 -0.25 -6.00
CA VAL A 6 -3.47 1.03 -5.37
C VAL A 6 -4.60 2.00 -5.73
N LYS A 7 -5.21 2.60 -4.71
CA LYS A 7 -6.25 3.61 -4.91
C LYS A 7 -5.61 4.92 -5.39
N TRP A 8 -4.63 5.40 -4.64
CA TRP A 8 -3.79 6.53 -5.01
C TRP A 8 -2.55 6.55 -4.15
N PHE A 9 -1.51 7.20 -4.62
CA PHE A 9 -0.28 7.39 -3.88
C PHE A 9 0.33 8.74 -4.24
N ASP A 10 0.85 9.46 -3.25
CA ASP A 10 1.49 10.76 -3.43
C ASP A 10 2.90 10.68 -2.85
N SER A 11 3.90 10.61 -3.73
CA SER A 11 5.29 10.48 -3.31
C SER A 11 5.82 11.74 -2.61
N GLU A 12 5.23 12.90 -2.88
CA GLU A 12 5.62 14.13 -2.21
C GLU A 12 5.12 14.16 -0.77
N LYS A 13 3.89 13.72 -0.55
CA LYS A 13 3.32 13.62 0.80
C LYS A 13 3.86 12.41 1.55
N GLY A 14 4.34 11.40 0.81
CA GLY A 14 4.95 10.24 1.39
C GLY A 14 4.00 9.14 1.82
N TYR A 15 2.78 9.08 1.27
CA TYR A 15 1.81 8.04 1.62
C TYR A 15 0.73 7.89 0.57
N GLY A 16 -0.03 6.82 0.70
CA GLY A 16 -1.17 6.55 -0.16
C GLY A 16 -2.05 5.46 0.46
N PHE A 17 -2.99 4.97 -0.34
CA PHE A 17 -3.94 3.96 0.12
C PHE A 17 -4.15 2.87 -0.92
N ILE A 18 -4.35 1.65 -0.43
CA ILE A 18 -4.72 0.49 -1.22
C ILE A 18 -6.19 0.20 -0.93
N LYS A 19 -6.98 -0.07 -1.97
CA LYS A 19 -8.40 -0.34 -1.82
C LYS A 19 -8.64 -1.84 -1.70
N PRO A 20 -9.14 -2.36 -0.56
CA PRO A 20 -9.42 -3.79 -0.42
C PRO A 20 -10.59 -4.23 -1.30
N ASP A 21 -10.49 -5.43 -1.87
CA ASP A 21 -11.56 -6.01 -2.71
C ASP A 21 -12.83 -6.27 -1.93
N ASN A 22 -12.70 -6.55 -0.64
CA ASN A 22 -13.85 -6.91 0.18
C ASN A 22 -14.69 -5.71 0.61
N GLY A 23 -14.38 -4.51 0.11
CA GLY A 23 -15.12 -3.30 0.46
C GLY A 23 -14.84 -2.76 1.85
N GLY A 24 -13.79 -3.27 2.51
CA GLY A 24 -13.38 -2.76 3.81
C GLY A 24 -12.70 -1.39 3.72
N ASP A 25 -12.16 -0.94 4.84
CA ASP A 25 -11.45 0.34 4.91
C ASP A 25 -10.19 0.32 4.08
N ASP A 26 -9.86 1.47 3.48
CA ASP A 26 -8.62 1.62 2.72
C ASP A 26 -7.42 1.32 3.61
N MET A 27 -6.42 0.65 3.01
CA MET A 27 -5.20 0.27 3.70
C MET A 27 -4.14 1.34 3.48
N PHE A 28 -3.59 1.89 4.55
CA PHE A 28 -2.54 2.91 4.48
C PHE A 28 -1.23 2.29 4.00
N VAL A 29 -0.51 3.00 3.13
CA VAL A 29 0.84 2.61 2.71
C VAL A 29 1.75 3.83 2.81
N HIS A 30 2.88 3.68 3.52
CA HIS A 30 3.86 4.75 3.70
C HIS A 30 4.99 4.60 2.69
N ILE A 31 5.58 5.72 2.29
CA ILE A 31 6.66 5.71 1.27
C ILE A 31 7.87 4.88 1.71
N SER A 32 8.11 4.77 3.02
CA SER A 32 9.21 3.94 3.50
C SER A 32 9.07 2.48 3.07
N GLU A 33 7.84 1.98 3.00
CA GLU A 33 7.59 0.61 2.53
C GLU A 33 7.79 0.51 1.02
N VAL A 34 7.43 1.54 0.27
CA VAL A 34 7.67 1.60 -1.17
C VAL A 34 9.17 1.57 -1.44
N GLU A 35 9.94 2.35 -0.70
CA GLU A 35 11.41 2.40 -0.84
C GLU A 35 12.07 1.08 -0.46
N LYS A 36 11.60 0.43 0.59
CA LYS A 36 12.09 -0.91 0.98
C LYS A 36 11.92 -1.92 -0.13
N ALA A 37 10.83 -1.80 -0.90
CA ALA A 37 10.55 -2.70 -2.01
C ALA A 37 11.36 -2.37 -3.27
N GLY A 38 12.14 -1.29 -3.24
CA GLY A 38 12.97 -0.88 -4.37
C GLY A 38 12.29 0.08 -5.33
N TYR A 39 11.21 0.72 -4.92
CA TYR A 39 10.45 1.65 -5.76
C TYR A 39 10.44 3.04 -5.11
N ASP A 40 10.04 4.06 -5.86
CA ASP A 40 9.96 5.42 -5.35
C ASP A 40 8.55 6.01 -5.46
N ASN A 41 7.64 5.29 -6.10
CA ASN A 41 6.27 5.74 -6.29
C ASN A 41 5.38 4.55 -6.64
N LEU A 42 4.07 4.74 -6.54
CA LEU A 42 3.07 3.76 -6.97
C LEU A 42 2.08 4.45 -7.88
N SER A 43 1.63 3.75 -8.92
CA SER A 43 0.65 4.29 -9.85
C SER A 43 -0.77 3.97 -9.39
N ASN A 44 -1.71 4.89 -9.63
CA ASN A 44 -3.11 4.64 -9.35
C ASN A 44 -3.60 3.45 -10.15
N GLY A 45 -4.29 2.53 -9.49
CA GLY A 45 -4.81 1.32 -10.14
C GLY A 45 -3.81 0.21 -10.35
N GLN A 46 -2.56 0.42 -9.90
CA GLN A 46 -1.52 -0.61 -10.04
C GLN A 46 -1.80 -1.79 -9.12
N SER A 47 -1.61 -3.01 -9.64
CA SER A 47 -1.74 -4.23 -8.83
C SER A 47 -0.52 -4.39 -7.95
N ILE A 48 -0.74 -4.72 -6.68
CA ILE A 48 0.33 -4.80 -5.69
C ILE A 48 0.06 -5.95 -4.73
N GLY A 49 1.11 -6.67 -4.37
CA GLY A 49 1.06 -7.65 -3.29
C GLY A 49 1.59 -7.02 -2.01
N TYR A 50 1.03 -7.40 -0.87
CA TYR A 50 1.44 -6.80 0.40
C TYR A 50 1.07 -7.70 1.58
N GLU A 51 1.67 -7.40 2.72
CA GLU A 51 1.27 -7.97 4.00
C GLU A 51 0.62 -6.90 4.86
N ILE A 52 -0.21 -7.30 5.79
CA ILE A 52 -0.93 -6.38 6.67
C ILE A 52 -0.22 -6.32 8.01
N GLN A 53 0.10 -5.10 8.45
CA GLN A 53 0.63 -4.87 9.79
C GLN A 53 -0.35 -3.98 10.55
N THR A 54 -0.77 -4.44 11.73
CA THR A 54 -1.67 -3.67 12.58
C THR A 54 -0.89 -3.15 13.79
N LYS A 55 -0.96 -1.84 14.02
CA LYS A 55 -0.28 -1.18 15.12
C LYS A 55 -1.19 -0.11 15.71
N ASN A 56 -1.42 -0.18 17.03
CA ASN A 56 -2.29 0.78 17.72
C ASN A 56 -3.69 0.86 17.10
N GLY A 57 -4.23 -0.27 16.66
CA GLY A 57 -5.55 -0.34 16.05
C GLY A 57 -5.62 0.15 14.62
N LYS A 58 -4.49 0.48 14.01
CA LYS A 58 -4.43 0.93 12.62
C LYS A 58 -3.69 -0.09 11.77
N SER A 59 -4.23 -0.37 10.60
CA SER A 59 -3.63 -1.32 9.66
C SER A 59 -2.89 -0.58 8.54
N SER A 60 -1.74 -1.12 8.17
CA SER A 60 -0.95 -0.58 7.06
C SER A 60 -0.36 -1.71 6.23
N ALA A 61 -0.04 -1.39 4.98
CA ALA A 61 0.57 -2.35 4.05
C ALA A 61 2.09 -2.34 4.21
N THR A 62 2.68 -3.54 4.25
CA THR A 62 4.12 -3.73 4.36
C THR A 62 4.55 -4.79 3.35
N ASP A 63 5.87 -4.98 3.17
CA ASP A 63 6.42 -6.01 2.30
C ASP A 63 5.80 -5.97 0.90
N LEU A 64 5.84 -4.81 0.28
CA LEU A 64 5.20 -4.58 -1.00
C LEU A 64 5.90 -5.30 -2.15
N GLN A 65 5.10 -5.81 -3.09
CA GLN A 65 5.59 -6.37 -4.35
C GLN A 65 4.72 -5.87 -5.48
N LEU A 66 5.33 -5.26 -6.50
CA LEU A 66 4.59 -4.88 -7.69
C LEU A 66 4.34 -6.11 -8.55
N LEU A 67 3.12 -6.27 -8.97
CA LEU A 67 2.70 -7.43 -9.75
C LEU A 67 2.60 -7.10 -11.24
#